data_c75f1894c7e04770ceb3669c303debde
#
_entry.id   c75f1894c7e04770ceb3669c303debde
#
_cell.length_a   1.000
_cell.length_b   1.000
_cell.length_c   1.000
_cell.angle_alpha   90.00
_cell.angle_beta   90.00
_cell.angle_gamma   90.00
#
_symmetry.space_group_name_H-M   'P 1'
#
loop_
_entity.id
_entity.type
_entity.pdbx_description
1 polymer ?
#
loop_
_entity_poly.entity_id
_entity_poly.type
_entity_poly.pdbx_seq_one_letter_code
_entity_poly.pdbx_strand_id
1 'polypeptide(L)'
;MLANPLVSIIVPSYQQAMFLRQAIDSILTQEYQPIEVLVHDGGSTDGSREILESYGDRIWFRSAPDGGQSQAINEGFRRSRGEIVAWLNSDDFYYPGAVAHAVAELQSNPKAALVYGDGNLVARDGSVMLRFPDTVPFDLWRLANLTDYILQPTVFFRREALFSVGLLDEQLNWALDWELWLRLASRYPFAYTERVLAANRIHLETKTKTGGFRRIREIAGILQRHGVAWHSPAVVSYTIITVVRKFCRNEELITPEVMVASVPGPLKRIAAPIIAMVERGLRRWLQNTQGIWQDGMAGRHGKLWLPSDGQGGCLQIDGRNLAIPGQQITLSAGRQKVATAVLDGGEPFTLRIDVAAGSIPVRAELRCAQTIEVSALDPRLGSRRAGCLLEHVEIVAP
;
A
#
# COMPACT_ATOMS: atom_id res chain seq x y z
N MET A 1 15.32 -5.84 30.16
CA MET A 1 14.91 -5.21 28.90
C MET A 1 15.00 -6.31 27.83
N LEU A 2 13.96 -6.57 27.08
CA LEU A 2 14.04 -7.44 25.91
C LEU A 2 15.08 -6.79 24.96
N ALA A 3 15.99 -7.59 24.39
CA ALA A 3 16.96 -7.08 23.42
C ALA A 3 16.21 -6.54 22.20
N ASN A 4 16.67 -5.43 21.65
CA ASN A 4 16.11 -4.89 20.40
C ASN A 4 16.24 -5.94 19.28
N PRO A 5 15.20 -6.23 18.49
CA PRO A 5 15.31 -7.15 17.37
C PRO A 5 16.31 -6.62 16.32
N LEU A 6 17.09 -7.52 15.72
CA LEU A 6 17.94 -7.17 14.59
C LEU A 6 17.07 -6.77 13.40
N VAL A 7 17.40 -5.65 12.76
CA VAL A 7 16.76 -5.18 11.51
C VAL A 7 17.74 -5.37 10.36
N SER A 8 17.36 -6.11 9.33
CA SER A 8 18.16 -6.26 8.11
C SER A 8 17.58 -5.37 7.00
N ILE A 9 18.40 -4.50 6.45
CA ILE A 9 18.00 -3.60 5.37
C ILE A 9 18.75 -3.97 4.10
N ILE A 10 18.00 -4.35 3.07
CA ILE A 10 18.51 -4.74 1.76
C ILE A 10 18.52 -3.51 0.86
N VAL A 11 19.65 -3.29 0.16
CA VAL A 11 19.78 -2.20 -0.81
C VAL A 11 20.12 -2.80 -2.18
N PRO A 12 19.13 -2.95 -3.08
CA PRO A 12 19.41 -3.27 -4.47
C PRO A 12 20.00 -2.05 -5.17
N SER A 13 21.08 -2.22 -5.93
CA SER A 13 21.77 -1.16 -6.65
C SER A 13 22.13 -1.58 -8.06
N TYR A 14 21.97 -0.68 -9.02
CA TYR A 14 22.49 -0.81 -10.38
C TYR A 14 22.62 0.56 -11.04
N GLN A 15 23.85 0.98 -11.36
CA GLN A 15 24.18 2.28 -12.00
C GLN A 15 23.61 3.48 -11.21
N GLN A 16 23.80 3.50 -9.87
CA GLN A 16 23.22 4.49 -8.96
C GLN A 16 24.27 5.17 -8.07
N ALA A 17 25.53 5.27 -8.48
CA ALA A 17 26.61 5.88 -7.71
C ALA A 17 26.25 7.26 -7.15
N MET A 18 25.48 8.04 -7.90
CA MET A 18 25.05 9.39 -7.51
C MET A 18 24.22 9.41 -6.21
N PHE A 19 23.40 8.39 -5.96
CA PHE A 19 22.46 8.35 -4.84
C PHE A 19 22.86 7.36 -3.76
N LEU A 20 23.64 6.33 -4.14
CA LEU A 20 23.95 5.17 -3.31
C LEU A 20 24.53 5.55 -1.94
N ARG A 21 25.41 6.56 -1.89
CA ARG A 21 26.00 7.04 -0.63
C ARG A 21 24.92 7.58 0.31
N GLN A 22 24.01 8.41 -0.18
CA GLN A 22 22.92 8.96 0.64
C GLN A 22 22.00 7.85 1.16
N ALA A 23 21.66 6.86 0.34
CA ALA A 23 20.85 5.72 0.76
C ALA A 23 21.52 4.96 1.92
N ILE A 24 22.77 4.56 1.77
CA ILE A 24 23.52 3.79 2.80
C ILE A 24 23.72 4.63 4.06
N ASP A 25 24.13 5.89 3.94
CA ASP A 25 24.36 6.77 5.09
C ASP A 25 23.05 6.99 5.86
N SER A 26 21.91 7.10 5.18
CA SER A 26 20.60 7.25 5.83
C SER A 26 20.22 6.03 6.71
N ILE A 27 20.75 4.85 6.40
CA ILE A 27 20.57 3.64 7.19
C ILE A 27 21.56 3.63 8.35
N LEU A 28 22.84 3.87 8.07
CA LEU A 28 23.92 3.78 9.06
C LEU A 28 23.87 4.86 10.15
N THR A 29 23.19 5.97 9.87
CA THR A 29 22.98 7.08 10.83
C THR A 29 21.70 6.93 11.66
N GLN A 30 20.93 5.86 11.50
CA GLN A 30 19.78 5.60 12.36
C GLN A 30 20.21 5.37 13.80
N GLU A 31 19.48 5.96 14.74
CA GLU A 31 19.73 5.81 16.19
C GLU A 31 19.44 4.39 16.71
N TYR A 32 18.60 3.66 15.99
CA TYR A 32 18.26 2.28 16.34
C TYR A 32 19.40 1.32 16.07
N GLN A 33 19.63 0.39 16.99
CA GLN A 33 20.59 -0.71 16.83
C GLN A 33 20.00 -1.99 17.46
N PRO A 34 20.30 -3.19 16.96
CA PRO A 34 21.26 -3.49 15.86
C PRO A 34 20.61 -3.42 14.45
N ILE A 35 21.37 -2.94 13.48
CA ILE A 35 21.02 -2.96 12.05
C ILE A 35 22.14 -3.67 11.26
N GLU A 36 21.76 -4.55 10.31
CA GLU A 36 22.66 -5.02 9.27
C GLU A 36 22.25 -4.47 7.90
N VAL A 37 23.22 -4.06 7.11
CA VAL A 37 23.02 -3.51 5.76
C VAL A 37 23.57 -4.47 4.73
N LEU A 38 22.72 -4.90 3.79
CA LEU A 38 23.04 -5.88 2.76
C LEU A 38 22.85 -5.26 1.38
N VAL A 39 23.94 -4.93 0.69
CA VAL A 39 23.88 -4.30 -0.63
C VAL A 39 24.10 -5.34 -1.73
N HIS A 40 23.17 -5.43 -2.65
CA HIS A 40 23.29 -6.25 -3.85
C HIS A 40 23.39 -5.33 -5.07
N ASP A 41 24.58 -5.18 -5.61
CA ASP A 41 24.88 -4.40 -6.80
C ASP A 41 24.93 -5.29 -8.04
N GLY A 42 24.17 -4.94 -9.06
CA GLY A 42 24.01 -5.70 -10.30
C GLY A 42 25.21 -5.63 -11.26
N GLY A 43 26.40 -5.33 -10.75
CA GLY A 43 27.63 -5.19 -11.54
C GLY A 43 27.75 -3.80 -12.17
N SER A 44 27.51 -2.76 -11.39
CA SER A 44 27.63 -1.37 -11.81
C SER A 44 29.03 -1.00 -12.28
N THR A 45 29.12 -0.04 -13.21
CA THR A 45 30.37 0.48 -13.81
C THR A 45 30.52 1.99 -13.67
N ASP A 46 29.66 2.61 -12.86
CA ASP A 46 29.54 4.07 -12.70
C ASP A 46 30.27 4.63 -11.45
N GLY A 47 31.09 3.80 -10.77
CA GLY A 47 31.73 4.15 -9.49
C GLY A 47 30.97 3.64 -8.25
N SER A 48 29.85 2.92 -8.43
CA SER A 48 29.08 2.36 -7.30
C SER A 48 29.92 1.39 -6.47
N ARG A 49 30.74 0.56 -7.13
CA ARG A 49 31.59 -0.43 -6.45
C ARG A 49 32.61 0.23 -5.52
N GLU A 50 33.29 1.26 -5.97
CA GLU A 50 34.26 2.02 -5.19
C GLU A 50 33.60 2.68 -3.98
N ILE A 51 32.37 3.16 -4.13
CA ILE A 51 31.58 3.67 -3.02
C ILE A 51 31.31 2.56 -2.01
N LEU A 52 30.90 1.37 -2.42
CA LEU A 52 30.64 0.23 -1.54
C LEU A 52 31.90 -0.21 -0.79
N GLU A 53 33.01 -0.33 -1.49
CA GLU A 53 34.31 -0.67 -0.89
C GLU A 53 34.74 0.35 0.19
N SER A 54 34.38 1.62 0.04
CA SER A 54 34.71 2.67 1.03
C SER A 54 34.01 2.51 2.39
N TYR A 55 32.98 1.69 2.50
CA TYR A 55 32.26 1.42 3.76
C TYR A 55 32.96 0.35 4.63
N GLY A 56 33.81 -0.49 4.03
CA GLY A 56 34.50 -1.58 4.76
C GLY A 56 33.49 -2.52 5.44
N ASP A 57 33.78 -2.89 6.69
CA ASP A 57 32.95 -3.84 7.46
C ASP A 57 31.64 -3.29 7.98
N ARG A 58 31.29 -2.03 7.70
CA ARG A 58 30.04 -1.43 8.13
C ARG A 58 28.83 -1.95 7.36
N ILE A 59 29.06 -2.50 6.15
CA ILE A 59 28.03 -3.10 5.30
C ILE A 59 28.56 -4.43 4.74
N TRP A 60 27.66 -5.33 4.42
CA TRP A 60 27.98 -6.42 3.52
C TRP A 60 27.54 -6.06 2.10
N PHE A 61 28.36 -6.32 1.09
CA PHE A 61 27.95 -6.13 -0.29
C PHE A 61 28.45 -7.23 -1.22
N ARG A 62 27.74 -7.41 -2.33
CA ARG A 62 28.13 -8.17 -3.50
C ARG A 62 27.91 -7.29 -4.72
N SER A 63 28.93 -7.17 -5.58
CA SER A 63 28.82 -6.50 -6.88
C SER A 63 29.11 -7.51 -7.98
N ALA A 64 28.07 -7.93 -8.70
CA ALA A 64 28.16 -8.87 -9.82
C ALA A 64 26.85 -8.81 -10.64
N PRO A 65 26.90 -9.10 -11.96
CA PRO A 65 25.69 -9.19 -12.77
C PRO A 65 24.65 -10.09 -12.14
N ASP A 66 23.38 -9.66 -12.19
CA ASP A 66 22.23 -10.37 -11.65
C ASP A 66 21.05 -10.41 -12.67
N GLY A 67 19.94 -11.00 -12.28
CA GLY A 67 18.70 -11.05 -13.06
C GLY A 67 17.77 -9.86 -12.84
N GLY A 68 18.24 -8.81 -12.16
CA GLY A 68 17.49 -7.57 -11.90
C GLY A 68 17.03 -7.38 -10.46
N GLN A 69 16.31 -6.30 -10.24
CA GLN A 69 15.99 -5.79 -8.89
C GLN A 69 15.33 -6.83 -7.98
N SER A 70 14.34 -7.59 -8.48
CA SER A 70 13.64 -8.60 -7.66
C SER A 70 14.59 -9.70 -7.19
N GLN A 71 15.51 -10.15 -8.05
CA GLN A 71 16.51 -11.13 -7.67
C GLN A 71 17.48 -10.57 -6.63
N ALA A 72 18.00 -9.35 -6.84
CA ALA A 72 18.89 -8.69 -5.89
C ALA A 72 18.24 -8.57 -4.50
N ILE A 73 16.98 -8.15 -4.42
CA ILE A 73 16.22 -8.05 -3.18
C ILE A 73 16.02 -9.44 -2.55
N ASN A 74 15.63 -10.43 -3.34
CA ASN A 74 15.41 -11.81 -2.86
C ASN A 74 16.68 -12.45 -2.29
N GLU A 75 17.83 -12.25 -2.94
CA GLU A 75 19.13 -12.71 -2.43
C GLU A 75 19.45 -12.04 -1.09
N GLY A 76 19.19 -10.73 -0.98
CA GLY A 76 19.33 -9.99 0.27
C GLY A 76 18.42 -10.55 1.37
N PHE A 77 17.16 -10.81 1.10
CA PHE A 77 16.24 -11.42 2.06
C PHE A 77 16.69 -12.82 2.50
N ARG A 78 17.15 -13.68 1.57
CA ARG A 78 17.66 -15.01 1.93
C ARG A 78 18.88 -14.93 2.84
N ARG A 79 19.73 -13.91 2.64
CA ARG A 79 20.94 -13.66 3.46
C ARG A 79 20.62 -13.02 4.80
N SER A 80 19.53 -12.28 4.91
CA SER A 80 19.17 -11.53 6.12
C SER A 80 19.02 -12.42 7.35
N ARG A 81 19.45 -11.89 8.51
CA ARG A 81 19.38 -12.56 9.81
C ARG A 81 18.40 -11.86 10.77
N GLY A 82 17.97 -10.66 10.42
CA GLY A 82 17.06 -9.86 11.25
C GLY A 82 15.68 -10.48 11.39
N GLU A 83 15.07 -10.29 12.54
CA GLU A 83 13.66 -10.60 12.78
C GLU A 83 12.74 -9.67 12.00
N ILE A 84 13.23 -8.45 11.73
CA ILE A 84 12.58 -7.45 10.90
C ILE A 84 13.46 -7.23 9.66
N VAL A 85 12.83 -7.18 8.49
CA VAL A 85 13.52 -6.96 7.22
C VAL A 85 12.85 -5.82 6.45
N ALA A 86 13.64 -5.08 5.68
CA ALA A 86 13.17 -4.04 4.78
C ALA A 86 14.04 -4.01 3.53
N TRP A 87 13.55 -3.41 2.42
CA TRP A 87 14.45 -3.01 1.35
C TRP A 87 14.29 -1.52 1.06
N LEU A 88 15.40 -0.88 0.80
CA LEU A 88 15.49 0.51 0.42
C LEU A 88 16.20 0.58 -0.93
N ASN A 89 15.54 1.11 -1.96
CA ASN A 89 16.21 1.29 -3.25
C ASN A 89 17.38 2.27 -3.09
N SER A 90 18.41 2.09 -3.91
CA SER A 90 19.65 2.88 -3.81
C SER A 90 19.50 4.36 -4.18
N ASP A 91 18.36 4.78 -4.70
CA ASP A 91 17.98 6.17 -4.98
C ASP A 91 17.08 6.81 -3.90
N ASP A 92 16.57 6.01 -2.95
CA ASP A 92 15.73 6.43 -1.84
C ASP A 92 16.54 6.64 -0.55
N PHE A 93 15.92 7.21 0.50
CA PHE A 93 16.56 7.35 1.80
C PHE A 93 15.57 7.40 2.96
N TYR A 94 16.02 6.96 4.15
CA TYR A 94 15.24 7.07 5.39
C TYR A 94 15.41 8.43 6.04
N TYR A 95 14.36 8.87 6.72
CA TYR A 95 14.45 9.99 7.66
C TYR A 95 14.97 9.52 9.04
N PRO A 96 15.54 10.42 9.86
CA PRO A 96 15.97 10.08 11.22
C PRO A 96 14.85 9.46 12.05
N GLY A 97 15.17 8.38 12.77
CA GLY A 97 14.23 7.66 13.63
C GLY A 97 13.27 6.72 12.91
N ALA A 98 13.35 6.57 11.59
CA ALA A 98 12.43 5.72 10.81
C ALA A 98 12.45 4.27 11.30
N VAL A 99 13.65 3.67 11.49
CA VAL A 99 13.80 2.28 11.92
C VAL A 99 13.27 2.07 13.34
N ALA A 100 13.62 2.96 14.28
CA ALA A 100 13.15 2.88 15.66
C ALA A 100 11.61 2.91 15.73
N HIS A 101 11.00 3.81 14.94
CA HIS A 101 9.56 3.95 14.91
C HIS A 101 8.88 2.72 14.29
N ALA A 102 9.39 2.21 13.17
CA ALA A 102 8.86 1.01 12.52
C ALA A 102 8.92 -0.22 13.44
N VAL A 103 10.03 -0.39 14.18
CA VAL A 103 10.16 -1.47 15.18
C VAL A 103 9.12 -1.34 16.28
N ALA A 104 8.94 -0.13 16.85
CA ALA A 104 7.97 0.12 17.91
C ALA A 104 6.54 -0.16 17.43
N GLU A 105 6.19 0.25 16.22
CA GLU A 105 4.88 -0.02 15.62
C GLU A 105 4.63 -1.52 15.41
N LEU A 106 5.63 -2.27 14.92
CA LEU A 106 5.52 -3.73 14.82
C LEU A 106 5.37 -4.40 16.19
N GLN A 107 6.09 -3.95 17.21
CA GLN A 107 5.98 -4.49 18.57
C GLN A 107 4.58 -4.21 19.17
N SER A 108 4.01 -3.04 18.90
CA SER A 108 2.66 -2.66 19.35
C SER A 108 1.55 -3.40 18.59
N ASN A 109 1.86 -3.92 17.40
CA ASN A 109 0.92 -4.62 16.53
C ASN A 109 1.40 -6.06 16.24
N PRO A 110 1.36 -7.00 17.19
CA PRO A 110 1.96 -8.33 17.05
C PRO A 110 1.37 -9.20 15.94
N LYS A 111 0.14 -8.94 15.52
CA LYS A 111 -0.53 -9.66 14.41
C LYS A 111 -0.17 -9.10 13.03
N ALA A 112 0.40 -7.89 12.96
CA ALA A 112 0.72 -7.26 11.69
C ALA A 112 1.95 -7.92 11.04
N ALA A 113 1.85 -8.27 9.76
CA ALA A 113 2.97 -8.81 8.97
C ALA A 113 4.01 -7.75 8.64
N LEU A 114 3.58 -6.52 8.49
CA LEU A 114 4.41 -5.38 8.18
C LEU A 114 3.83 -4.10 8.79
N VAL A 115 4.69 -3.09 8.88
CA VAL A 115 4.31 -1.70 9.07
C VAL A 115 4.72 -0.89 7.84
N TYR A 116 3.92 0.10 7.51
CA TYR A 116 4.26 1.13 6.55
C TYR A 116 3.86 2.50 7.11
N GLY A 117 4.49 3.53 6.60
CA GLY A 117 4.23 4.89 7.02
C GLY A 117 4.05 5.83 5.85
N ASP A 118 3.85 7.10 6.17
CA ASP A 118 3.93 8.15 5.18
C ASP A 118 5.35 8.35 4.70
N GLY A 119 5.48 8.95 3.52
CA GLY A 119 6.76 9.32 2.95
C GLY A 119 6.63 10.53 2.05
N ASN A 120 7.77 11.07 1.66
CA ASN A 120 7.84 12.20 0.74
C ASN A 120 8.31 11.74 -0.65
N LEU A 121 7.72 12.32 -1.69
CA LEU A 121 8.31 12.32 -3.01
C LEU A 121 9.32 13.45 -3.08
N VAL A 122 10.55 13.13 -3.48
CA VAL A 122 11.65 14.09 -3.55
C VAL A 122 12.21 14.19 -4.97
N ALA A 123 12.70 15.36 -5.33
CA ALA A 123 13.37 15.60 -6.59
C ALA A 123 14.76 14.91 -6.63
N ARG A 124 15.43 14.97 -7.78
CA ARG A 124 16.77 14.40 -7.98
C ARG A 124 17.81 14.86 -6.95
N ASP A 125 17.72 16.11 -6.53
CA ASP A 125 18.60 16.73 -5.55
C ASP A 125 18.23 16.41 -4.08
N GLY A 126 17.13 15.70 -3.84
CA GLY A 126 16.61 15.37 -2.52
C GLY A 126 15.66 16.40 -1.93
N SER A 127 15.38 17.50 -2.63
CA SER A 127 14.39 18.49 -2.18
C SER A 127 12.99 17.89 -2.20
N VAL A 128 12.20 18.17 -1.14
CA VAL A 128 10.83 17.63 -1.01
C VAL A 128 9.92 18.31 -2.03
N MET A 129 9.31 17.50 -2.88
CA MET A 129 8.29 17.95 -3.84
C MET A 129 6.91 17.97 -3.21
N LEU A 130 6.52 16.87 -2.58
CA LEU A 130 5.25 16.72 -1.87
C LEU A 130 5.27 15.47 -0.97
N ARG A 131 4.38 15.44 0.03
CA ARG A 131 4.06 14.21 0.75
C ARG A 131 3.32 13.26 -0.17
N PHE A 132 3.64 11.96 -0.16
CA PHE A 132 2.94 10.99 -0.98
C PHE A 132 1.44 10.98 -0.60
N PRO A 133 0.54 11.27 -1.56
CA PRO A 133 -0.84 11.67 -1.23
C PRO A 133 -1.78 10.48 -0.98
N ASP A 134 -1.38 9.27 -1.37
CA ASP A 134 -2.29 8.13 -1.45
C ASP A 134 -2.23 7.22 -0.21
N THR A 135 -1.25 7.40 0.69
CA THR A 135 -1.12 6.57 1.90
C THR A 135 -2.33 6.73 2.81
N VAL A 136 -2.90 5.61 3.21
CA VAL A 136 -4.08 5.51 4.08
C VAL A 136 -3.91 4.33 5.03
N PRO A 137 -4.67 4.26 6.15
CA PRO A 137 -4.75 3.06 6.98
C PRO A 137 -5.09 1.80 6.17
N PHE A 138 -4.60 0.65 6.65
CA PHE A 138 -4.72 -0.62 5.94
C PHE A 138 -6.17 -0.98 5.60
N ASP A 139 -6.40 -1.19 4.32
CA ASP A 139 -7.68 -1.67 3.76
C ASP A 139 -7.38 -2.59 2.57
N LEU A 140 -7.54 -3.89 2.79
CA LEU A 140 -7.25 -4.90 1.77
C LEU A 140 -8.11 -4.74 0.51
N TRP A 141 -9.40 -4.33 0.67
CA TRP A 141 -10.25 -4.14 -0.50
C TRP A 141 -9.73 -2.98 -1.37
N ARG A 142 -9.31 -1.87 -0.76
CA ARG A 142 -8.70 -0.73 -1.47
C ARG A 142 -7.42 -1.13 -2.14
N LEU A 143 -6.54 -1.83 -1.43
CA LEU A 143 -5.27 -2.31 -1.97
C LEU A 143 -5.48 -3.20 -3.21
N ALA A 144 -6.48 -4.07 -3.18
CA ALA A 144 -6.76 -4.98 -4.28
C ALA A 144 -7.52 -4.34 -5.45
N ASN A 145 -8.42 -3.38 -5.19
CA ASN A 145 -9.37 -2.92 -6.19
C ASN A 145 -9.18 -1.47 -6.64
N LEU A 146 -8.49 -0.62 -5.87
CA LEU A 146 -8.37 0.81 -6.18
C LEU A 146 -6.97 1.21 -6.60
N THR A 147 -5.98 1.03 -5.74
CA THR A 147 -4.61 1.50 -5.95
C THR A 147 -3.64 0.87 -4.98
N ASP A 148 -2.38 0.79 -5.37
CA ASP A 148 -1.30 0.65 -4.42
C ASP A 148 -1.07 1.98 -3.72
N TYR A 149 -1.45 2.04 -2.44
CA TYR A 149 -1.31 3.21 -1.58
C TYR A 149 -0.14 3.09 -0.60
N ILE A 150 0.62 2.00 -0.69
CA ILE A 150 1.77 1.75 0.18
C ILE A 150 3.03 2.27 -0.49
N LEU A 151 3.65 3.27 0.11
CA LEU A 151 4.91 3.79 -0.40
C LEU A 151 6.06 2.84 -0.02
N GLN A 152 6.60 2.15 -0.98
CA GLN A 152 7.53 1.02 -0.79
C GLN A 152 8.68 1.29 0.20
N PRO A 153 9.47 2.40 0.12
CA PRO A 153 10.60 2.60 1.02
C PRO A 153 10.21 2.80 2.49
N THR A 154 8.91 2.95 2.80
CA THR A 154 8.45 3.09 4.20
C THR A 154 8.13 1.75 4.86
N VAL A 155 8.31 0.62 4.17
CA VAL A 155 7.83 -0.70 4.60
C VAL A 155 8.89 -1.49 5.36
N PHE A 156 8.50 -2.02 6.53
CA PHE A 156 9.28 -2.95 7.33
C PHE A 156 8.46 -4.19 7.64
N PHE A 157 9.00 -5.39 7.38
CA PHE A 157 8.31 -6.67 7.51
C PHE A 157 8.77 -7.45 8.73
N ARG A 158 7.88 -8.27 9.29
CA ARG A 158 8.31 -9.44 10.03
C ARG A 158 8.89 -10.45 9.03
N ARG A 159 10.12 -10.86 9.24
CA ARG A 159 10.80 -11.81 8.36
C ARG A 159 10.01 -13.11 8.20
N GLU A 160 9.48 -13.65 9.27
CA GLU A 160 8.66 -14.88 9.25
C GLU A 160 7.41 -14.74 8.36
N ALA A 161 6.70 -13.62 8.44
CA ALA A 161 5.52 -13.37 7.62
C ALA A 161 5.88 -13.26 6.12
N LEU A 162 6.97 -12.55 5.79
CA LEU A 162 7.47 -12.47 4.43
C LEU A 162 7.78 -13.86 3.86
N PHE A 163 8.54 -14.66 4.59
CA PHE A 163 8.92 -16.00 4.13
C PHE A 163 7.74 -16.97 4.05
N SER A 164 6.71 -16.80 4.87
CA SER A 164 5.50 -17.64 4.86
C SER A 164 4.67 -17.52 3.59
N VAL A 165 4.73 -16.37 2.91
CA VAL A 165 4.00 -16.13 1.65
C VAL A 165 4.90 -16.26 0.41
N GLY A 166 6.21 -16.42 0.60
CA GLY A 166 7.23 -16.42 -0.45
C GLY A 166 7.74 -15.02 -0.79
N LEU A 167 8.93 -14.96 -1.36
CA LEU A 167 9.63 -13.73 -1.70
C LEU A 167 9.03 -13.06 -2.95
N LEU A 168 9.69 -12.03 -3.49
CA LEU A 168 9.26 -11.33 -4.70
C LEU A 168 9.19 -12.26 -5.92
N ASP A 169 8.20 -12.08 -6.75
CA ASP A 169 8.11 -12.75 -8.07
C ASP A 169 9.15 -12.11 -9.02
N GLU A 170 10.20 -12.86 -9.35
CA GLU A 170 11.31 -12.38 -10.20
C GLU A 170 10.92 -12.16 -11.67
N GLN A 171 9.71 -12.55 -12.06
CA GLN A 171 9.18 -12.30 -13.41
C GLN A 171 8.52 -10.92 -13.54
N LEU A 172 8.27 -10.25 -12.41
CA LEU A 172 7.64 -8.93 -12.37
C LEU A 172 8.69 -7.82 -12.46
N ASN A 173 8.33 -6.74 -13.17
CA ASN A 173 9.23 -5.62 -13.40
C ASN A 173 8.77 -4.32 -12.74
N TRP A 174 7.45 -4.05 -12.64
CA TRP A 174 6.92 -2.75 -12.26
C TRP A 174 6.08 -2.76 -11.00
N ALA A 175 5.38 -3.83 -10.69
CA ALA A 175 4.45 -3.94 -9.57
C ALA A 175 4.79 -5.14 -8.67
N LEU A 176 6.08 -5.40 -8.50
CA LEU A 176 6.63 -6.48 -7.68
C LEU A 176 6.31 -6.31 -6.19
N ASP A 177 6.29 -5.08 -5.73
CA ASP A 177 5.89 -4.65 -4.39
C ASP A 177 4.38 -4.88 -4.17
N TRP A 178 3.53 -4.35 -5.05
CA TRP A 178 2.09 -4.51 -4.94
C TRP A 178 1.66 -5.99 -4.94
N GLU A 179 2.28 -6.82 -5.74
CA GLU A 179 2.04 -8.27 -5.75
C GLU A 179 2.34 -8.90 -4.37
N LEU A 180 3.49 -8.54 -3.79
CA LEU A 180 3.87 -9.02 -2.46
C LEU A 180 2.89 -8.51 -1.38
N TRP A 181 2.49 -7.23 -1.47
CA TRP A 181 1.48 -6.69 -0.54
C TRP A 181 0.19 -7.48 -0.59
N LEU A 182 -0.32 -7.82 -1.76
CA LEU A 182 -1.56 -8.58 -1.92
C LEU A 182 -1.47 -10.00 -1.36
N ARG A 183 -0.32 -10.69 -1.52
CA ARG A 183 -0.10 -12.00 -0.91
C ARG A 183 -0.07 -11.91 0.62
N LEU A 184 0.67 -10.97 1.17
CA LEU A 184 0.73 -10.73 2.61
C LEU A 184 -0.63 -10.31 3.16
N ALA A 185 -1.26 -9.31 2.54
CA ALA A 185 -2.54 -8.76 2.96
C ALA A 185 -3.69 -9.77 2.93
N SER A 186 -3.58 -10.82 2.10
CA SER A 186 -4.56 -11.90 2.09
C SER A 186 -4.54 -12.74 3.38
N ARG A 187 -3.41 -12.76 4.10
CA ARG A 187 -3.20 -13.58 5.31
C ARG A 187 -3.08 -12.78 6.58
N TYR A 188 -2.52 -11.58 6.51
CA TYR A 188 -2.14 -10.78 7.66
C TYR A 188 -2.66 -9.35 7.56
N PRO A 189 -3.01 -8.71 8.68
CA PRO A 189 -3.20 -7.27 8.72
C PRO A 189 -1.86 -6.55 8.60
N PHE A 190 -1.91 -5.25 8.27
CA PHE A 190 -0.75 -4.36 8.25
C PHE A 190 -0.92 -3.25 9.27
N ALA A 191 0.17 -2.84 9.91
CA ALA A 191 0.20 -1.64 10.73
C ALA A 191 0.48 -0.42 9.86
N TYR A 192 -0.11 0.71 10.21
CA TYR A 192 0.09 1.99 9.54
C TYR A 192 0.43 3.07 10.55
N THR A 193 1.33 3.97 10.18
CA THR A 193 1.66 5.16 10.94
C THR A 193 1.66 6.40 10.05
N GLU A 194 1.16 7.52 10.57
CA GLU A 194 1.22 8.82 9.89
C GLU A 194 2.62 9.46 9.88
N ARG A 195 3.62 8.78 10.47
CA ARG A 195 5.00 9.27 10.44
C ARG A 195 5.59 9.17 9.05
N VAL A 196 6.29 10.23 8.66
CA VAL A 196 7.11 10.25 7.44
C VAL A 196 8.39 9.46 7.70
N LEU A 197 8.48 8.24 7.15
CA LEU A 197 9.60 7.33 7.42
C LEU A 197 10.69 7.44 6.36
N ALA A 198 10.34 7.68 5.10
CA ALA A 198 11.27 7.64 3.99
C ALA A 198 10.95 8.67 2.91
N ALA A 199 11.96 8.94 2.09
CA ALA A 199 11.84 9.69 0.86
C ALA A 199 11.96 8.74 -0.34
N ASN A 200 11.02 8.86 -1.27
CA ASN A 200 11.06 8.18 -2.58
C ASN A 200 11.48 9.19 -3.64
N ARG A 201 12.57 8.93 -4.33
CA ARG A 201 13.15 9.85 -5.30
C ARG A 201 12.54 9.67 -6.67
N ILE A 202 12.20 10.79 -7.29
CA ILE A 202 11.62 10.85 -8.62
C ILE A 202 12.62 11.45 -9.60
N HIS A 203 13.06 10.64 -10.57
CA HIS A 203 13.93 11.06 -11.65
C HIS A 203 13.56 10.35 -12.97
N LEU A 204 14.20 10.71 -14.08
CA LEU A 204 13.83 10.22 -15.42
C LEU A 204 13.96 8.70 -15.57
N GLU A 205 14.89 8.09 -14.84
CA GLU A 205 15.22 6.65 -14.91
C GLU A 205 14.38 5.81 -13.95
N THR A 206 13.48 6.43 -13.15
CA THR A 206 12.60 5.71 -12.22
C THR A 206 11.72 4.71 -12.97
N LYS A 207 11.77 3.45 -12.60
CA LYS A 207 11.06 2.34 -13.26
C LYS A 207 9.56 2.62 -13.49
N THR A 208 8.92 3.24 -12.52
CA THR A 208 7.49 3.56 -12.57
C THR A 208 7.10 4.43 -13.79
N LYS A 209 8.06 5.16 -14.36
CA LYS A 209 7.84 6.00 -15.54
C LYS A 209 7.93 5.24 -16.86
N THR A 210 8.66 4.12 -16.91
CA THR A 210 9.04 3.46 -18.18
C THR A 210 8.08 2.36 -18.65
N GLY A 211 7.23 1.83 -17.79
CA GLY A 211 6.43 0.62 -18.06
C GLY A 211 5.30 0.76 -19.08
N GLY A 212 4.66 1.94 -19.20
CA GLY A 212 3.56 2.17 -20.11
C GLY A 212 2.46 1.09 -20.06
N PHE A 213 2.00 0.61 -21.22
CA PHE A 213 0.97 -0.45 -21.28
C PHE A 213 1.46 -1.82 -20.80
N ARG A 214 2.77 -2.08 -20.82
CA ARG A 214 3.32 -3.34 -20.25
C ARG A 214 3.10 -3.40 -18.76
N ARG A 215 3.30 -2.27 -18.05
CA ARG A 215 2.99 -2.14 -16.61
C ARG A 215 1.50 -2.39 -16.33
N ILE A 216 0.59 -1.85 -17.14
CA ILE A 216 -0.85 -2.09 -16.96
C ILE A 216 -1.18 -3.56 -17.11
N ARG A 217 -0.61 -4.23 -18.13
CA ARG A 217 -0.80 -5.67 -18.34
C ARG A 217 -0.28 -6.49 -17.15
N GLU A 218 0.87 -6.11 -16.59
CA GLU A 218 1.43 -6.74 -15.40
C GLU A 218 0.49 -6.56 -14.20
N ILE A 219 0.05 -5.32 -13.91
CA ILE A 219 -0.92 -5.02 -12.86
C ILE A 219 -2.21 -5.81 -13.03
N ALA A 220 -2.80 -5.81 -14.23
CA ALA A 220 -4.03 -6.55 -14.50
C ALA A 220 -3.86 -8.06 -14.25
N GLY A 221 -2.71 -8.63 -14.67
CA GLY A 221 -2.39 -10.04 -14.42
C GLY A 221 -2.23 -10.36 -12.93
N ILE A 222 -1.57 -9.48 -12.17
CA ILE A 222 -1.46 -9.58 -10.71
C ILE A 222 -2.84 -9.58 -10.06
N LEU A 223 -3.65 -8.56 -10.34
CA LEU A 223 -4.97 -8.40 -9.75
C LEU A 223 -5.90 -9.57 -10.07
N GLN A 224 -5.84 -10.11 -11.30
CA GLN A 224 -6.60 -11.31 -11.69
C GLN A 224 -6.19 -12.55 -10.89
N ARG A 225 -4.90 -12.76 -10.62
CA ARG A 225 -4.42 -13.85 -9.75
C ARG A 225 -5.01 -13.76 -8.34
N HIS A 226 -5.27 -12.54 -7.87
CA HIS A 226 -5.94 -12.27 -6.59
C HIS A 226 -7.47 -12.21 -6.68
N GLY A 227 -8.05 -12.64 -7.81
CA GLY A 227 -9.50 -12.72 -8.02
C GLY A 227 -10.20 -11.37 -8.18
N VAL A 228 -9.45 -10.36 -8.60
CA VAL A 228 -9.97 -9.03 -8.98
C VAL A 228 -10.29 -9.03 -10.48
N ALA A 229 -11.42 -8.43 -10.85
CA ALA A 229 -11.81 -8.36 -12.25
C ALA A 229 -10.85 -7.50 -13.07
N TRP A 230 -10.58 -7.89 -14.32
CA TRP A 230 -9.70 -7.17 -15.25
C TRP A 230 -10.15 -5.71 -15.51
N HIS A 231 -11.44 -5.42 -15.33
CA HIS A 231 -12.03 -4.08 -15.43
C HIS A 231 -12.20 -3.40 -14.07
N SER A 232 -11.42 -3.80 -13.07
CA SER A 232 -11.46 -3.19 -11.74
C SER A 232 -11.12 -1.70 -11.80
N PRO A 233 -11.57 -0.91 -10.82
CA PRO A 233 -11.22 0.50 -10.71
C PRO A 233 -9.71 0.74 -10.80
N ALA A 234 -8.89 -0.13 -10.20
CA ALA A 234 -7.43 -0.06 -10.29
C ALA A 234 -6.95 -0.11 -11.74
N VAL A 235 -7.31 -1.16 -12.50
CA VAL A 235 -6.87 -1.31 -13.90
C VAL A 235 -7.35 -0.14 -14.75
N VAL A 236 -8.60 0.29 -14.57
CA VAL A 236 -9.16 1.42 -15.31
C VAL A 236 -8.42 2.73 -15.00
N SER A 237 -8.16 3.03 -13.72
CA SER A 237 -7.47 4.26 -13.32
C SER A 237 -6.02 4.31 -13.84
N TYR A 238 -5.25 3.23 -13.66
CA TYR A 238 -3.89 3.14 -14.19
C TYR A 238 -3.84 3.22 -15.71
N THR A 239 -4.85 2.67 -16.41
CA THR A 239 -4.99 2.79 -17.87
C THR A 239 -5.22 4.24 -18.28
N ILE A 240 -6.17 4.93 -17.65
CA ILE A 240 -6.46 6.34 -17.92
C ILE A 240 -5.21 7.20 -17.68
N ILE A 241 -4.55 7.04 -16.53
CA ILE A 241 -3.32 7.78 -16.19
C ILE A 241 -2.24 7.54 -17.24
N THR A 242 -2.04 6.29 -17.68
CA THR A 242 -1.02 5.95 -18.68
C THR A 242 -1.34 6.56 -20.05
N VAL A 243 -2.61 6.51 -20.47
CA VAL A 243 -3.05 7.12 -21.74
C VAL A 243 -2.83 8.63 -21.70
N VAL A 244 -3.24 9.28 -20.61
CA VAL A 244 -3.07 10.74 -20.44
C VAL A 244 -1.59 11.14 -20.45
N ARG A 245 -0.72 10.41 -19.72
CA ARG A 245 0.74 10.65 -19.73
C ARG A 245 1.31 10.56 -21.15
N LYS A 246 0.95 9.51 -21.89
CA LYS A 246 1.42 9.30 -23.26
C LYS A 246 0.91 10.40 -24.21
N PHE A 247 -0.34 10.83 -24.06
CA PHE A 247 -0.93 11.90 -24.86
C PHE A 247 -0.29 13.26 -24.58
N CYS A 248 -0.02 13.58 -23.32
CA CYS A 248 0.63 14.85 -22.91
C CYS A 248 2.13 14.88 -23.21
N ARG A 249 2.75 13.82 -23.73
CA ARG A 249 4.19 13.68 -23.99
C ARG A 249 5.09 14.07 -22.81
N ASN A 250 4.56 13.95 -21.59
CA ASN A 250 5.27 14.33 -20.39
C ASN A 250 5.29 13.16 -19.41
N GLU A 251 6.45 12.52 -19.29
CA GLU A 251 6.68 11.36 -18.43
C GLU A 251 6.90 11.73 -16.96
N GLU A 252 7.05 13.02 -16.65
CA GLU A 252 7.24 13.53 -15.28
C GLU A 252 5.95 13.64 -14.47
N LEU A 253 4.80 13.28 -15.06
CA LEU A 253 3.48 13.45 -14.46
C LEU A 253 3.20 12.36 -13.40
N ILE A 254 3.43 12.71 -12.14
CA ILE A 254 3.21 11.81 -11.01
C ILE A 254 1.85 12.06 -10.37
N THR A 255 1.45 13.32 -10.29
CA THR A 255 0.16 13.75 -9.75
C THR A 255 -0.61 14.59 -10.76
N PRO A 256 -1.94 14.72 -10.62
CA PRO A 256 -2.75 15.58 -11.48
C PRO A 256 -2.31 17.05 -11.46
N GLU A 257 -1.82 17.56 -10.34
CA GLU A 257 -1.30 18.94 -10.23
C GLU A 257 -0.05 19.10 -11.10
N VAL A 258 0.87 18.14 -11.07
CA VAL A 258 2.04 18.11 -11.95
C VAL A 258 1.63 17.93 -13.41
N MET A 259 0.57 17.12 -13.67
CA MET A 259 -0.02 16.98 -15.01
C MET A 259 -0.50 18.34 -15.56
N VAL A 260 -1.27 19.07 -14.77
CA VAL A 260 -1.75 20.42 -15.15
C VAL A 260 -0.59 21.39 -15.33
N ALA A 261 0.43 21.34 -14.45
CA ALA A 261 1.60 22.20 -14.54
C ALA A 261 2.39 22.03 -15.85
N SER A 262 2.43 20.79 -16.37
CA SER A 262 3.26 20.39 -17.53
C SER A 262 2.60 20.58 -18.88
N VAL A 263 1.30 20.93 -18.94
CA VAL A 263 0.62 21.21 -20.21
C VAL A 263 1.11 22.55 -20.79
N PRO A 264 1.46 22.64 -22.09
CA PRO A 264 1.83 23.91 -22.73
C PRO A 264 0.80 25.02 -22.52
N GLY A 265 1.26 26.26 -22.27
CA GLY A 265 0.46 27.38 -21.82
C GLY A 265 -0.89 27.59 -22.53
N PRO A 266 -0.98 27.56 -23.87
CA PRO A 266 -2.25 27.75 -24.59
C PRO A 266 -3.25 26.61 -24.33
N LEU A 267 -2.76 25.36 -24.19
CA LEU A 267 -3.59 24.18 -23.95
C LEU A 267 -3.94 23.99 -22.48
N LYS A 268 -3.20 24.64 -21.56
CA LYS A 268 -3.40 24.52 -20.11
C LYS A 268 -4.81 24.95 -19.68
N ARG A 269 -5.34 26.01 -20.31
CA ARG A 269 -6.69 26.53 -20.01
C ARG A 269 -7.80 25.52 -20.34
N ILE A 270 -7.56 24.64 -21.33
CA ILE A 270 -8.53 23.61 -21.75
C ILE A 270 -8.28 22.29 -21.00
N ALA A 271 -7.02 21.88 -20.91
CA ALA A 271 -6.65 20.59 -20.31
C ALA A 271 -6.79 20.57 -18.78
N ALA A 272 -6.45 21.68 -18.10
CA ALA A 272 -6.50 21.74 -16.63
C ALA A 272 -7.91 21.44 -16.06
N PRO A 273 -9.00 22.07 -16.53
CA PRO A 273 -10.33 21.73 -16.01
C PRO A 273 -10.77 20.31 -16.37
N ILE A 274 -10.36 19.76 -17.52
CA ILE A 274 -10.67 18.40 -17.93
C ILE A 274 -9.93 17.39 -17.04
N ILE A 275 -8.63 17.57 -16.82
CA ILE A 275 -7.83 16.73 -15.95
C ILE A 275 -8.40 16.76 -14.53
N ALA A 276 -8.67 17.94 -13.99
CA ALA A 276 -9.25 18.10 -12.67
C ALA A 276 -10.68 17.53 -12.55
N MET A 277 -11.47 17.56 -13.62
CA MET A 277 -12.80 16.94 -13.66
C MET A 277 -12.70 15.41 -13.70
N VAL A 278 -11.84 14.86 -14.55
CA VAL A 278 -11.60 13.41 -14.66
C VAL A 278 -11.06 12.87 -13.34
N GLU A 279 -10.10 13.56 -12.73
CA GLU A 279 -9.55 13.18 -11.44
C GLU A 279 -10.59 13.20 -10.33
N ARG A 280 -11.32 14.32 -10.16
CA ARG A 280 -12.39 14.40 -9.15
C ARG A 280 -13.47 13.35 -9.38
N GLY A 281 -13.85 13.12 -10.64
CA GLY A 281 -14.79 12.08 -11.02
C GLY A 281 -14.27 10.69 -10.69
N LEU A 282 -13.02 10.40 -11.02
CA LEU A 282 -12.37 9.13 -10.74
C LEU A 282 -12.19 8.90 -9.23
N ARG A 283 -11.68 9.88 -8.48
CA ARG A 283 -11.57 9.80 -7.01
C ARG A 283 -12.92 9.56 -6.35
N ARG A 284 -13.96 10.31 -6.76
CA ARG A 284 -15.33 10.14 -6.26
C ARG A 284 -15.90 8.77 -6.60
N TRP A 285 -15.66 8.28 -7.82
CA TRP A 285 -16.08 6.95 -8.24
C TRP A 285 -15.35 5.86 -7.46
N LEU A 286 -14.03 5.99 -7.31
CA LEU A 286 -13.20 5.07 -6.52
C LEU A 286 -13.65 5.00 -5.06
N GLN A 287 -13.85 6.15 -4.42
CA GLN A 287 -14.33 6.23 -3.03
C GLN A 287 -15.71 5.58 -2.84
N ASN A 288 -16.60 5.71 -3.83
CA ASN A 288 -17.94 5.13 -3.75
C ASN A 288 -18.00 3.64 -4.11
N THR A 289 -16.97 3.09 -4.76
CA THR A 289 -16.99 1.70 -5.25
C THR A 289 -16.95 0.67 -4.12
N GLN A 290 -16.27 0.97 -3.04
CA GLN A 290 -16.23 0.11 -1.85
C GLN A 290 -17.52 0.20 -1.04
N GLY A 291 -18.14 1.38 -0.99
CA GLY A 291 -19.33 1.65 -0.19
C GLY A 291 -19.09 1.75 1.32
N ILE A 292 -17.83 1.76 1.74
CA ILE A 292 -17.40 2.01 3.13
C ILE A 292 -16.33 3.10 3.09
N TRP A 293 -16.46 4.12 3.94
CA TRP A 293 -15.51 5.24 4.03
C TRP A 293 -14.51 5.01 5.18
N GLN A 294 -13.43 5.78 5.17
CA GLN A 294 -12.35 5.67 6.17
C GLN A 294 -12.80 5.92 7.61
N ASP A 295 -13.85 6.70 7.79
CA ASP A 295 -14.46 6.96 9.11
C ASP A 295 -15.44 5.85 9.56
N GLY A 296 -15.44 4.71 8.89
CA GLY A 296 -16.31 3.56 9.21
C GLY A 296 -17.73 3.68 8.68
N MET A 297 -18.14 4.82 8.12
CA MET A 297 -19.48 4.97 7.54
C MET A 297 -19.68 4.01 6.37
N ALA A 298 -20.77 3.24 6.38
CA ALA A 298 -21.15 2.32 5.33
C ALA A 298 -22.37 2.81 4.57
N GLY A 299 -22.28 2.82 3.24
CA GLY A 299 -23.39 3.15 2.34
C GLY A 299 -24.39 2.00 2.20
N ARG A 300 -25.19 2.02 1.12
CA ARG A 300 -26.19 0.98 0.86
C ARG A 300 -25.59 -0.40 0.63
N HIS A 301 -24.40 -0.46 0.04
CA HIS A 301 -23.63 -1.68 -0.22
C HIS A 301 -22.18 -1.44 0.15
N GLY A 302 -21.71 -2.11 1.17
CA GLY A 302 -20.31 -2.06 1.63
C GLY A 302 -19.59 -3.38 1.29
N LYS A 303 -18.35 -3.32 0.82
CA LYS A 303 -17.51 -4.47 0.50
C LYS A 303 -16.33 -4.53 1.45
N LEU A 304 -16.13 -5.69 2.05
CA LEU A 304 -15.07 -5.97 3.00
C LEU A 304 -14.21 -7.12 2.49
N TRP A 305 -12.91 -6.94 2.52
CA TRP A 305 -11.94 -8.01 2.33
C TRP A 305 -11.03 -8.02 3.55
N LEU A 306 -10.98 -9.16 4.22
CA LEU A 306 -10.28 -9.31 5.48
C LEU A 306 -9.19 -10.37 5.35
N PRO A 307 -7.99 -10.14 5.89
CA PRO A 307 -6.95 -11.16 5.94
C PRO A 307 -7.43 -12.36 6.77
N SER A 308 -7.02 -13.56 6.36
CA SER A 308 -7.37 -14.81 7.03
C SER A 308 -6.24 -15.83 6.87
N ASP A 309 -5.98 -16.59 7.92
CA ASP A 309 -5.05 -17.72 7.89
C ASP A 309 -5.64 -18.98 7.22
N GLY A 310 -6.93 -18.94 6.89
CA GLY A 310 -7.64 -20.04 6.25
C GLY A 310 -8.12 -21.15 7.20
N GLN A 311 -8.01 -20.98 8.51
CA GLN A 311 -8.52 -21.96 9.48
C GLN A 311 -10.05 -21.95 9.60
N GLY A 312 -10.69 -20.93 9.04
CA GLY A 312 -12.12 -20.65 9.26
C GLY A 312 -12.32 -19.80 10.50
N GLY A 313 -13.56 -19.69 10.96
CA GLY A 313 -13.91 -18.92 12.15
C GLY A 313 -15.24 -18.20 12.00
N CYS A 314 -15.42 -17.12 12.74
CA CYS A 314 -16.63 -16.31 12.70
C CYS A 314 -16.26 -14.85 12.36
N LEU A 315 -16.74 -14.34 11.24
CA LEU A 315 -16.67 -12.91 10.95
C LEU A 315 -17.66 -12.18 11.84
N GLN A 316 -17.16 -11.32 12.70
CA GLN A 316 -17.94 -10.44 13.56
C GLN A 316 -17.81 -8.99 13.06
N ILE A 317 -18.95 -8.30 12.97
CA ILE A 317 -19.04 -6.88 12.68
C ILE A 317 -19.86 -6.21 13.77
N ASP A 318 -19.25 -5.29 14.47
CA ASP A 318 -19.89 -4.43 15.42
C ASP A 318 -20.06 -3.04 14.81
N GLY A 319 -21.19 -2.41 15.07
CA GLY A 319 -21.47 -1.09 14.52
C GLY A 319 -22.68 -0.43 15.17
N ARG A 320 -23.07 0.69 14.61
CA ARG A 320 -24.19 1.50 15.09
C ARG A 320 -25.09 1.94 13.94
N ASN A 321 -26.41 1.85 14.14
CA ASN A 321 -27.38 2.45 13.24
C ASN A 321 -27.30 3.99 13.30
N LEU A 322 -27.42 4.65 12.14
CA LEU A 322 -27.41 6.12 12.04
C LEU A 322 -28.80 6.74 12.31
N ALA A 323 -29.47 6.28 13.37
CA ALA A 323 -30.82 6.75 13.76
C ALA A 323 -31.89 6.58 12.66
N ILE A 324 -31.77 5.56 11.84
CA ILE A 324 -32.73 5.23 10.78
C ILE A 324 -33.77 4.24 11.36
N PRO A 325 -35.04 4.60 11.49
CA PRO A 325 -36.08 3.70 12.00
C PRO A 325 -36.27 2.48 11.08
N GLY A 326 -36.45 1.29 11.65
CA GLY A 326 -36.66 0.07 10.90
C GLY A 326 -35.49 -0.29 9.97
N GLN A 327 -34.27 0.14 10.27
CA GLN A 327 -33.08 -0.14 9.46
C GLN A 327 -32.77 -1.63 9.47
N GLN A 328 -32.77 -2.23 8.30
CA GLN A 328 -32.30 -3.60 8.12
C GLN A 328 -30.85 -3.59 7.61
N ILE A 329 -29.96 -4.22 8.37
CA ILE A 329 -28.54 -4.40 8.02
C ILE A 329 -28.29 -5.89 7.82
N THR A 330 -27.73 -6.24 6.68
CA THR A 330 -27.50 -7.62 6.25
C THR A 330 -26.03 -7.84 5.93
N LEU A 331 -25.41 -8.86 6.52
CA LEU A 331 -24.05 -9.30 6.25
C LEU A 331 -24.10 -10.61 5.45
N SER A 332 -23.28 -10.73 4.42
CA SER A 332 -23.11 -11.96 3.63
C SER A 332 -21.65 -12.25 3.34
N ALA A 333 -21.24 -13.52 3.37
CA ALA A 333 -19.91 -13.97 2.95
C ALA A 333 -20.05 -15.14 1.97
N GLY A 334 -19.49 -14.96 0.76
CA GLY A 334 -19.62 -15.91 -0.33
C GLY A 334 -21.06 -16.11 -0.80
N ARG A 335 -21.48 -17.37 -1.03
CA ARG A 335 -22.85 -17.73 -1.45
C ARG A 335 -23.80 -17.98 -0.27
N GLN A 336 -23.30 -18.01 0.94
CA GLN A 336 -24.12 -18.23 2.13
C GLN A 336 -24.76 -16.93 2.60
N LYS A 337 -26.01 -17.02 2.93
CA LYS A 337 -26.76 -16.06 3.73
C LYS A 337 -26.49 -16.36 5.23
N VAL A 338 -26.34 -15.60 6.25
CA VAL A 338 -26.28 -14.23 6.41
C VAL A 338 -26.82 -13.91 7.80
N ALA A 339 -26.14 -13.02 8.46
CA ALA A 339 -26.68 -12.38 9.64
C ALA A 339 -27.49 -11.14 9.23
N THR A 340 -28.63 -10.92 9.87
CA THR A 340 -29.47 -9.74 9.65
C THR A 340 -29.86 -9.15 10.99
N ALA A 341 -29.73 -7.82 11.13
CA ALA A 341 -30.26 -7.05 12.26
C ALA A 341 -31.32 -6.08 11.74
N VAL A 342 -32.41 -5.92 12.50
CA VAL A 342 -33.42 -4.86 12.30
C VAL A 342 -33.35 -3.96 13.52
N LEU A 343 -33.14 -2.67 13.32
CA LEU A 343 -32.75 -1.71 14.33
C LEU A 343 -33.62 -0.46 14.25
N ASP A 344 -33.97 0.09 15.40
CA ASP A 344 -34.64 1.37 15.54
C ASP A 344 -33.73 2.37 16.29
N GLY A 345 -33.68 3.60 15.79
CA GLY A 345 -32.85 4.65 16.40
C GLY A 345 -31.36 4.41 16.26
N GLY A 346 -30.52 5.04 17.06
CA GLY A 346 -29.05 4.96 17.04
C GLY A 346 -28.48 3.72 17.76
N GLU A 347 -29.15 2.58 17.69
CA GLU A 347 -28.78 1.37 18.44
C GLU A 347 -27.50 0.72 17.92
N PRO A 348 -26.65 0.16 18.82
CA PRO A 348 -25.54 -0.69 18.42
C PRO A 348 -26.06 -2.03 17.87
N PHE A 349 -25.28 -2.66 17.00
CA PHE A 349 -25.55 -3.99 16.51
C PHE A 349 -24.27 -4.82 16.44
N THR A 350 -24.44 -6.14 16.55
CA THR A 350 -23.41 -7.12 16.24
C THR A 350 -23.96 -8.13 15.24
N LEU A 351 -23.26 -8.28 14.12
CA LEU A 351 -23.56 -9.29 13.11
C LEU A 351 -22.43 -10.34 13.09
N ARG A 352 -22.82 -11.62 13.08
CA ARG A 352 -21.87 -12.75 13.04
C ARG A 352 -22.22 -13.68 11.91
N ILE A 353 -21.20 -14.17 11.20
CA ILE A 353 -21.36 -15.17 10.12
C ILE A 353 -20.17 -16.12 10.11
N ASP A 354 -20.46 -17.41 10.00
CA ASP A 354 -19.42 -18.43 9.90
C ASP A 354 -18.63 -18.30 8.59
N VAL A 355 -17.33 -18.40 8.72
CA VAL A 355 -16.38 -18.34 7.62
C VAL A 355 -15.80 -19.73 7.42
N ALA A 356 -15.96 -20.27 6.21
CA ALA A 356 -15.45 -21.58 5.87
C ALA A 356 -13.91 -21.62 5.89
N ALA A 357 -13.34 -22.74 6.31
CA ALA A 357 -11.92 -23.00 6.17
C ALA A 357 -11.49 -22.89 4.70
N GLY A 358 -10.28 -22.40 4.47
CA GLY A 358 -9.75 -22.14 3.12
C GLY A 358 -10.13 -20.79 2.52
N SER A 359 -10.94 -19.97 3.21
CA SER A 359 -11.28 -18.61 2.74
C SER A 359 -10.11 -17.65 2.98
N ILE A 360 -9.30 -17.39 1.96
CA ILE A 360 -8.12 -16.50 1.99
C ILE A 360 -8.15 -15.58 0.77
N PRO A 361 -8.37 -14.26 0.91
CA PRO A 361 -8.94 -13.57 2.08
C PRO A 361 -10.43 -13.87 2.26
N VAL A 362 -10.98 -13.52 3.41
CA VAL A 362 -12.43 -13.52 3.63
C VAL A 362 -13.05 -12.33 2.91
N ARG A 363 -14.05 -12.58 2.07
CA ARG A 363 -14.79 -11.56 1.31
C ARG A 363 -16.22 -11.50 1.78
N ALA A 364 -16.65 -10.32 2.22
CA ALA A 364 -17.99 -10.10 2.73
C ALA A 364 -18.63 -8.84 2.10
N GLU A 365 -19.95 -8.84 2.07
CA GLU A 365 -20.77 -7.69 1.68
C GLU A 365 -21.70 -7.30 2.82
N LEU A 366 -21.75 -6.01 3.12
CA LEU A 366 -22.70 -5.40 4.02
C LEU A 366 -23.77 -4.67 3.20
N ARG A 367 -25.05 -4.85 3.54
CA ARG A 367 -26.16 -4.14 2.89
C ARG A 367 -27.01 -3.44 3.92
N CYS A 368 -27.20 -2.14 3.75
CA CYS A 368 -28.15 -1.32 4.50
C CYS A 368 -29.40 -1.08 3.66
N ALA A 369 -30.56 -1.42 4.18
CA ALA A 369 -31.84 -1.25 3.45
C ALA A 369 -32.11 0.22 3.15
N GLN A 370 -31.75 1.12 4.06
CA GLN A 370 -31.94 2.56 3.96
C GLN A 370 -30.62 3.30 4.17
N THR A 371 -30.57 4.55 3.71
CA THR A 371 -29.43 5.45 3.93
C THR A 371 -29.96 6.88 4.12
N ILE A 372 -29.27 7.64 4.96
CA ILE A 372 -29.50 9.08 5.14
C ILE A 372 -28.32 9.87 4.57
N GLU A 373 -28.54 11.15 4.31
CA GLU A 373 -27.47 12.06 3.93
C GLU A 373 -26.64 12.41 5.16
N VAL A 374 -25.32 12.13 5.12
CA VAL A 374 -24.44 12.28 6.30
C VAL A 374 -24.28 13.74 6.69
N SER A 375 -24.35 14.68 5.75
CA SER A 375 -24.37 16.11 6.02
C SER A 375 -25.54 16.57 6.89
N ALA A 376 -26.63 15.78 6.97
CA ALA A 376 -27.74 16.03 7.91
C ALA A 376 -27.37 15.70 9.37
N LEU A 377 -26.36 14.84 9.60
CA LEU A 377 -25.82 14.54 10.93
C LEU A 377 -24.75 15.54 11.33
N ASP A 378 -23.82 15.84 10.44
CA ASP A 378 -22.77 16.83 10.60
C ASP A 378 -22.39 17.41 9.23
N PRO A 379 -22.59 18.72 8.99
CA PRO A 379 -22.28 19.36 7.71
C PRO A 379 -20.81 19.23 7.28
N ARG A 380 -19.88 19.02 8.24
CA ARG A 380 -18.45 18.83 7.96
C ARG A 380 -18.14 17.51 7.26
N LEU A 381 -19.01 16.52 7.35
CA LEU A 381 -18.82 15.19 6.79
C LEU A 381 -19.13 15.08 5.29
N GLY A 382 -19.63 16.16 4.67
CA GLY A 382 -19.90 16.24 3.24
C GLY A 382 -21.19 15.52 2.78
N SER A 383 -21.56 15.69 1.53
CA SER A 383 -22.75 15.11 0.92
C SER A 383 -22.52 13.66 0.48
N ARG A 384 -22.74 12.71 1.36
CA ARG A 384 -22.75 11.27 1.08
C ARG A 384 -23.91 10.59 1.81
N ARG A 385 -24.29 9.39 1.39
CA ARG A 385 -25.40 8.66 2.00
C ARG A 385 -24.88 7.40 2.69
N ALA A 386 -25.10 7.29 3.98
CA ALA A 386 -24.73 6.15 4.80
C ALA A 386 -25.93 5.51 5.51
N GLY A 387 -25.84 4.22 5.84
CA GLY A 387 -26.86 3.45 6.53
C GLY A 387 -26.44 3.07 7.94
N CYS A 388 -25.16 2.88 8.19
CA CYS A 388 -24.61 2.58 9.51
C CYS A 388 -23.14 3.04 9.64
N LEU A 389 -22.66 3.05 10.87
CA LEU A 389 -21.25 3.21 11.24
C LEU A 389 -20.70 1.86 11.67
N LEU A 390 -19.58 1.43 11.11
CA LEU A 390 -18.82 0.26 11.54
C LEU A 390 -17.82 0.71 12.61
N GLU A 391 -17.85 0.07 13.76
CA GLU A 391 -16.97 0.36 14.89
C GLU A 391 -15.83 -0.66 15.01
N HIS A 392 -16.15 -1.94 14.73
CA HIS A 392 -15.19 -3.02 14.77
C HIS A 392 -15.52 -4.11 13.75
N VAL A 393 -14.48 -4.69 13.12
CA VAL A 393 -14.62 -5.79 12.16
C VAL A 393 -13.46 -6.75 12.35
N GLU A 394 -13.74 -8.00 12.71
CA GLU A 394 -12.71 -9.01 12.93
C GLU A 394 -13.17 -10.42 12.53
N ILE A 395 -12.19 -11.31 12.35
CA ILE A 395 -12.43 -12.77 12.28
C ILE A 395 -12.02 -13.35 13.62
N VAL A 396 -13.01 -13.86 14.34
CA VAL A 396 -12.82 -14.56 15.63
C VAL A 396 -12.51 -16.01 15.33
N ALA A 397 -11.50 -16.58 16.00
CA ALA A 397 -11.18 -18.00 15.87
C ALA A 397 -12.38 -18.87 16.28
N PRO A 398 -12.50 -20.08 15.73
CA PRO A 398 -13.59 -20.99 16.01
C PRO A 398 -13.60 -21.47 17.46
#